data_508465e97ee89ef9cf045d0d0f2a1c42
#
_entry.id   508465e97ee89ef9cf045d0d0f2a1c42
#
_cell.length_a   1.000
_cell.length_b   1.000
_cell.length_c   1.000
_cell.angle_alpha   90.00
_cell.angle_beta   90.00
_cell.angle_gamma   90.00
#
_symmetry.space_group_name_H-M   'P 1'
#
loop_
_entity.id
_entity.type
_entity.pdbx_description
1 polymer ?
#
loop_
_entity_poly.entity_id
_entity_poly.type
_entity_poly.pdbx_seq_one_letter_code
_entity_poly.pdbx_strand_id
1 'polypeptide(L)'
;MQQLYLYILIASLTIASPGPGVLLTLTNTLNYNLRNAMAGIIGVAVGMGVISIIAASSVGVMITTSQLTLLIVKGIGAAYLIYLSVKLFRSVPRALNQPLSSADSTMPSASQRFRQGVLVSLFNPKPIVFFMALFPQFIHPQQPFIPQFSVLSITFCILVVVIHSLYGLFAHSVKTKIDRKS
;
A
#
# COMPACT_ATOMS: atom_id res chain seq x y z
N MET A 1 -6.21 23.21 0.12
CA MET A 1 -5.94 22.47 1.38
C MET A 1 -6.98 21.38 1.67
N GLN A 2 -8.28 21.64 1.52
CA GLN A 2 -9.34 20.64 1.76
C GLN A 2 -9.16 19.34 0.95
N GLN A 3 -8.74 19.42 -0.30
CA GLN A 3 -8.52 18.23 -1.14
C GLN A 3 -7.37 17.35 -0.65
N LEU A 4 -6.31 17.94 -0.08
CA LEU A 4 -5.19 17.15 0.46
C LEU A 4 -5.61 16.37 1.72
N TYR A 5 -6.44 16.96 2.59
CA TYR A 5 -6.97 16.23 3.75
C TYR A 5 -7.84 15.04 3.32
N LEU A 6 -8.71 15.25 2.34
CA LEU A 6 -9.53 14.18 1.79
C LEU A 6 -8.67 13.08 1.16
N TYR A 7 -7.62 13.46 0.42
CA TYR A 7 -6.65 12.51 -0.14
C TYR A 7 -5.96 11.69 0.97
N ILE A 8 -5.44 12.35 2.00
CA ILE A 8 -4.79 11.68 3.15
C ILE A 8 -5.75 10.69 3.80
N LEU A 9 -7.00 11.08 4.02
CA LEU A 9 -8.01 10.21 4.62
C LEU A 9 -8.25 8.97 3.76
N ILE A 10 -8.53 9.15 2.46
CA ILE A 10 -8.84 8.03 1.54
C ILE A 10 -7.60 7.14 1.35
N ALA A 11 -6.42 7.73 1.19
CA ALA A 11 -5.17 6.99 1.09
C ALA A 11 -4.91 6.17 2.36
N SER A 12 -5.09 6.78 3.56
CA SER A 12 -4.90 6.09 4.84
C SER A 12 -5.85 4.91 4.99
N LEU A 13 -7.13 5.06 4.70
CA LEU A 13 -8.11 3.98 4.73
C LEU A 13 -7.74 2.86 3.74
N THR A 14 -7.28 3.24 2.54
CA THR A 14 -6.85 2.28 1.54
C THR A 14 -5.62 1.50 1.99
N ILE A 15 -4.59 2.17 2.54
CA ILE A 15 -3.35 1.54 3.01
C ILE A 15 -3.65 0.65 4.23
N ALA A 16 -4.47 1.14 5.17
CA ALA A 16 -4.87 0.40 6.36
C ALA A 16 -5.75 -0.82 6.07
N SER A 17 -6.42 -0.87 4.93
CA SER A 17 -7.17 -2.08 4.54
C SER A 17 -6.20 -3.25 4.32
N PRO A 18 -6.42 -4.41 4.98
CA PRO A 18 -5.52 -5.57 4.88
C PRO A 18 -5.25 -6.00 3.45
N GLY A 19 -3.98 -6.18 3.11
CA GLY A 19 -3.55 -6.60 1.79
C GLY A 19 -2.18 -7.26 1.84
N PRO A 20 -1.62 -7.71 0.69
CA PRO A 20 -0.36 -8.42 0.65
C PRO A 20 0.80 -7.68 1.32
N GLY A 21 0.87 -6.35 1.19
CA GLY A 21 1.90 -5.54 1.84
C GLY A 21 1.78 -5.52 3.37
N VAL A 22 0.54 -5.39 3.90
CA VAL A 22 0.29 -5.46 5.35
C VAL A 22 0.61 -6.86 5.87
N LEU A 23 0.21 -7.91 5.16
CA LEU A 23 0.53 -9.30 5.54
C LEU A 23 2.04 -9.53 5.56
N LEU A 24 2.79 -9.05 4.58
CA LEU A 24 4.26 -9.12 4.57
C LEU A 24 4.86 -8.41 5.79
N THR A 25 4.35 -7.23 6.13
CA THR A 25 4.80 -6.47 7.31
C THR A 25 4.56 -7.24 8.60
N LEU A 26 3.35 -7.79 8.77
CA LEU A 26 3.00 -8.59 9.95
C LEU A 26 3.87 -9.83 10.06
N THR A 27 4.01 -10.59 8.98
CA THR A 27 4.84 -11.81 8.94
C THR A 27 6.31 -11.50 9.27
N ASN A 28 6.87 -10.46 8.64
CA ASN A 28 8.26 -10.07 8.92
C ASN A 28 8.44 -9.59 10.37
N THR A 29 7.45 -8.89 10.93
CA THR A 29 7.53 -8.42 12.32
C THR A 29 7.43 -9.58 13.31
N LEU A 30 6.51 -10.51 13.09
CA LEU A 30 6.32 -11.66 13.97
C LEU A 30 7.51 -12.61 13.92
N ASN A 31 8.11 -12.82 12.75
CA ASN A 31 9.25 -13.72 12.59
C ASN A 31 10.59 -13.10 12.99
N TYR A 32 10.81 -11.81 12.68
CA TYR A 32 12.13 -11.18 12.73
C TYR A 32 12.19 -9.90 13.58
N ASN A 33 11.14 -9.52 14.26
CA ASN A 33 10.90 -8.27 14.99
C ASN A 33 10.70 -7.03 14.08
N LEU A 34 10.24 -5.91 14.68
CA LEU A 34 9.93 -4.68 13.96
C LEU A 34 11.14 -4.06 13.26
N ARG A 35 12.30 -4.01 13.93
CA ARG A 35 13.51 -3.41 13.36
C ARG A 35 13.91 -4.10 12.05
N ASN A 36 13.79 -5.40 12.02
CA ASN A 36 14.10 -6.21 10.84
C ASN A 36 13.01 -6.12 9.76
N ALA A 37 11.74 -5.91 10.14
CA ALA A 37 10.64 -5.69 9.20
C ALA A 37 10.74 -4.35 8.45
N MET A 38 11.45 -3.35 9.01
CA MET A 38 11.57 -2.02 8.39
C MET A 38 12.11 -2.05 6.97
N ALA A 39 13.05 -2.94 6.66
CA ALA A 39 13.56 -3.09 5.29
C ALA A 39 12.44 -3.48 4.31
N GLY A 40 11.56 -4.38 4.71
CA GLY A 40 10.37 -4.76 3.92
C GLY A 40 9.37 -3.61 3.79
N ILE A 41 9.11 -2.86 4.86
CA ILE A 41 8.21 -1.69 4.85
C ILE A 41 8.73 -0.62 3.89
N ILE A 42 10.02 -0.30 3.94
CA ILE A 42 10.64 0.66 3.00
C ILE A 42 10.55 0.12 1.57
N GLY A 43 10.76 -1.18 1.37
CA GLY A 43 10.58 -1.82 0.07
C GLY A 43 9.15 -1.66 -0.46
N VAL A 44 8.13 -1.84 0.40
CA VAL A 44 6.73 -1.59 0.03
C VAL A 44 6.53 -0.13 -0.39
N ALA A 45 7.02 0.83 0.38
CA ALA A 45 6.89 2.25 0.06
C ALA A 45 7.58 2.62 -1.27
N VAL A 46 8.78 2.11 -1.51
CA VAL A 46 9.50 2.32 -2.78
C VAL A 46 8.73 1.69 -3.95
N GLY A 47 8.23 0.47 -3.79
CA GLY A 47 7.39 -0.17 -4.80
C GLY A 47 6.13 0.63 -5.13
N MET A 48 5.48 1.24 -4.12
CA MET A 48 4.35 2.16 -4.31
C MET A 48 4.76 3.42 -5.08
N GLY A 49 5.94 3.98 -4.78
CA GLY A 49 6.52 5.10 -5.53
C GLY A 49 6.72 4.76 -7.01
N VAL A 50 7.25 3.57 -7.31
CA VAL A 50 7.43 3.09 -8.69
C VAL A 50 6.08 2.97 -9.40
N ILE A 51 5.07 2.35 -8.77
CA ILE A 51 3.72 2.24 -9.35
C ILE A 51 3.13 3.63 -9.58
N SER A 52 3.30 4.56 -8.65
CA SER A 52 2.79 5.93 -8.84
C SER A 52 3.39 6.60 -10.05
N ILE A 53 4.70 6.44 -10.31
CA ILE A 53 5.39 6.98 -11.48
C ILE A 53 4.85 6.35 -12.78
N ILE A 54 4.63 5.02 -12.79
CA ILE A 54 4.04 4.33 -13.93
C ILE A 54 2.61 4.84 -14.18
N ALA A 55 1.83 4.99 -13.12
CA ALA A 55 0.47 5.52 -13.21
C ALA A 55 0.44 6.98 -13.69
N ALA A 56 1.45 7.80 -13.33
CA ALA A 56 1.55 9.19 -13.78
C ALA A 56 1.56 9.33 -15.29
N SER A 57 2.30 8.45 -15.97
CA SER A 57 2.38 8.46 -17.44
C SER A 57 1.01 8.22 -18.07
N SER A 58 0.23 7.28 -17.52
CA SER A 58 -1.12 6.97 -17.97
C SER A 58 -2.11 8.09 -17.63
N VAL A 59 -2.06 8.61 -16.40
CA VAL A 59 -2.94 9.67 -15.91
C VAL A 59 -2.68 10.98 -16.66
N GLY A 60 -1.41 11.34 -16.92
CA GLY A 60 -1.04 12.53 -17.68
C GLY A 60 -1.66 12.52 -19.08
N VAL A 61 -1.57 11.40 -19.78
CA VAL A 61 -2.20 11.23 -21.11
C VAL A 61 -3.72 11.31 -21.01
N MET A 62 -4.34 10.71 -19.99
CA MET A 62 -5.78 10.69 -19.83
C MET A 62 -6.37 12.09 -19.57
N ILE A 63 -5.69 12.92 -18.79
CA ILE A 63 -6.12 14.30 -18.50
C ILE A 63 -6.16 15.14 -19.78
N THR A 64 -5.26 14.86 -20.72
CA THR A 64 -5.16 15.63 -21.98
C THR A 64 -6.06 15.13 -23.10
N THR A 65 -6.58 13.89 -23.01
CA THR A 65 -7.21 13.23 -24.17
C THR A 65 -8.74 13.38 -24.21
N SER A 66 -9.47 13.17 -23.10
CA SER A 66 -10.93 13.27 -23.10
C SER A 66 -11.50 13.23 -21.68
N GLN A 67 -12.43 14.15 -21.39
CA GLN A 67 -13.19 14.15 -20.13
C GLN A 67 -14.04 12.87 -19.96
N LEU A 68 -14.55 12.33 -21.06
CA LEU A 68 -15.35 11.10 -21.04
C LEU A 68 -14.50 9.88 -20.64
N THR A 69 -13.31 9.75 -21.22
CA THR A 69 -12.36 8.68 -20.87
C THR A 69 -11.99 8.74 -19.38
N LEU A 70 -11.76 9.94 -18.88
CA LEU A 70 -11.43 10.17 -17.47
C LEU A 70 -12.60 9.75 -16.55
N LEU A 71 -13.85 10.07 -16.93
CA LEU A 71 -15.05 9.69 -16.17
C LEU A 71 -15.23 8.17 -16.13
N ILE A 72 -15.05 7.49 -17.26
CA ILE A 72 -15.16 6.03 -17.37
C ILE A 72 -14.12 5.34 -16.46
N VAL A 73 -12.85 5.77 -16.52
CA VAL A 73 -11.78 5.16 -15.72
C VAL A 73 -12.00 5.41 -14.22
N LYS A 74 -12.45 6.61 -13.84
CA LYS A 74 -12.83 6.90 -12.45
C LYS A 74 -13.96 5.97 -11.98
N GLY A 75 -14.98 5.75 -12.80
CA GLY A 75 -16.11 4.87 -12.50
C GLY A 75 -15.67 3.41 -12.33
N ILE A 76 -14.88 2.89 -13.26
CA ILE A 76 -14.34 1.52 -13.19
C ILE A 76 -13.45 1.35 -11.97
N GLY A 77 -12.57 2.31 -11.69
CA GLY A 77 -11.69 2.28 -10.54
C GLY A 77 -12.45 2.31 -9.21
N ALA A 78 -13.46 3.16 -9.08
CA ALA A 78 -14.32 3.22 -7.90
C ALA A 78 -15.07 1.90 -7.68
N ALA A 79 -15.68 1.34 -8.74
CA ALA A 79 -16.37 0.06 -8.69
C ALA A 79 -15.43 -1.09 -8.26
N TYR A 80 -14.21 -1.12 -8.80
CA TYR A 80 -13.19 -2.10 -8.41
C TYR A 80 -12.76 -1.96 -6.96
N LEU A 81 -12.57 -0.74 -6.44
CA LEU A 81 -12.23 -0.51 -5.04
C LEU A 81 -13.35 -0.98 -4.11
N ILE A 82 -14.61 -0.74 -4.47
CA ILE A 82 -15.78 -1.26 -3.74
C ILE A 82 -15.77 -2.79 -3.76
N TYR A 83 -15.60 -3.41 -4.94
CA TYR A 83 -15.49 -4.86 -5.07
C TYR A 83 -14.38 -5.44 -4.19
N LEU A 84 -13.19 -4.83 -4.24
CA LEU A 84 -12.04 -5.28 -3.44
C LEU A 84 -12.32 -5.14 -1.94
N SER A 85 -12.95 -4.05 -1.52
CA SER A 85 -13.35 -3.83 -0.12
C SER A 85 -14.33 -4.89 0.35
N VAL A 86 -15.38 -5.17 -0.42
CA VAL A 86 -16.36 -6.22 -0.11
C VAL A 86 -15.70 -7.59 -0.06
N LYS A 87 -14.81 -7.89 -1.00
CA LYS A 87 -14.05 -9.16 -1.03
C LYS A 87 -13.17 -9.32 0.22
N LEU A 88 -12.50 -8.25 0.65
CA LEU A 88 -11.67 -8.26 1.86
C LEU A 88 -12.52 -8.44 3.13
N PHE A 89 -13.68 -7.79 3.24
CA PHE A 89 -14.59 -7.98 4.35
C PHE A 89 -15.16 -9.41 4.42
N ARG A 90 -15.34 -10.06 3.27
CA ARG A 90 -15.84 -11.44 3.19
C ARG A 90 -14.74 -12.50 3.33
N SER A 91 -13.48 -12.15 3.10
CA SER A 91 -12.37 -13.08 3.31
C SER A 91 -12.04 -13.15 4.79
N VAL A 92 -12.47 -14.22 5.45
CA VAL A 92 -11.95 -14.59 6.76
C VAL A 92 -10.43 -14.73 6.65
N PRO A 93 -9.64 -14.17 7.58
CA PRO A 93 -8.18 -14.24 7.51
C PRO A 93 -7.69 -15.69 7.61
N ARG A 94 -7.58 -16.38 6.50
CA ARG A 94 -7.02 -17.74 6.40
C ARG A 94 -5.51 -17.74 6.68
N ALA A 95 -4.91 -16.55 6.65
CA ALA A 95 -3.47 -16.36 6.84
C ALA A 95 -2.97 -16.60 8.27
N LEU A 96 -3.85 -16.62 9.27
CA LEU A 96 -3.47 -16.90 10.66
C LEU A 96 -3.39 -18.40 10.97
N ASN A 97 -3.91 -19.26 10.11
CA ASN A 97 -3.94 -20.71 10.30
C ASN A 97 -2.91 -21.47 9.45
N GLN A 98 -2.05 -20.79 8.69
CA GLN A 98 -0.90 -21.49 8.12
C GLN A 98 0.13 -21.66 9.24
N PRO A 99 0.52 -22.91 9.57
CA PRO A 99 1.64 -23.11 10.45
C PRO A 99 2.81 -22.35 9.85
N LEU A 100 3.45 -21.51 10.64
CA LEU A 100 4.73 -20.92 10.31
C LEU A 100 5.62 -22.09 9.95
N SER A 101 5.81 -22.31 8.66
CA SER A 101 6.67 -23.41 8.19
C SER A 101 7.98 -23.28 8.93
N SER A 102 8.29 -24.29 9.72
CA SER A 102 9.60 -24.55 10.26
C SER A 102 10.53 -24.89 9.08
N ALA A 103 10.72 -23.95 8.18
CA ALA A 103 11.78 -24.00 7.23
C ALA A 103 13.04 -23.56 7.97
N ASP A 104 14.02 -24.37 7.89
CA ASP A 104 15.44 -24.12 8.20
C ASP A 104 15.85 -22.74 7.67
N SER A 105 15.63 -21.70 8.45
CA SER A 105 15.61 -20.35 7.89
C SER A 105 16.59 -19.49 8.63
N THR A 106 17.78 -19.48 8.09
CA THR A 106 18.63 -18.29 8.20
C THR A 106 17.76 -17.07 7.86
N MET A 107 17.69 -16.12 8.80
CA MET A 107 16.91 -14.90 8.64
C MET A 107 17.25 -14.22 7.30
N PRO A 108 16.27 -13.93 6.42
CA PRO A 108 16.54 -13.29 5.15
C PRO A 108 17.29 -11.97 5.35
N SER A 109 18.22 -11.65 4.47
CA SER A 109 18.98 -10.41 4.56
C SER A 109 18.04 -9.18 4.43
N ALA A 110 18.49 -8.02 4.91
CA ALA A 110 17.72 -6.78 4.75
C ALA A 110 17.40 -6.47 3.27
N SER A 111 18.34 -6.77 2.37
CA SER A 111 18.15 -6.62 0.92
C SER A 111 17.06 -7.55 0.38
N GLN A 112 17.02 -8.80 0.84
CA GLN A 112 15.98 -9.75 0.43
C GLN A 112 14.59 -9.28 0.92
N ARG A 113 14.45 -8.83 2.17
CA ARG A 113 13.19 -8.29 2.70
C ARG A 113 12.76 -7.02 1.96
N PHE A 114 13.70 -6.12 1.65
CA PHE A 114 13.44 -4.93 0.84
C PHE A 114 12.90 -5.32 -0.54
N ARG A 115 13.58 -6.23 -1.26
CA ARG A 115 13.13 -6.72 -2.57
C ARG A 115 11.75 -7.38 -2.50
N GLN A 116 11.47 -8.17 -1.47
CA GLN A 116 10.14 -8.74 -1.25
C GLN A 116 9.08 -7.63 -1.12
N GLY A 117 9.36 -6.57 -0.36
CA GLY A 117 8.46 -5.42 -0.23
C GLY A 117 8.18 -4.75 -1.58
N VAL A 118 9.22 -4.48 -2.37
CA VAL A 118 9.08 -3.90 -3.72
C VAL A 118 8.23 -4.81 -4.61
N LEU A 119 8.56 -6.09 -4.69
CA LEU A 119 7.85 -7.04 -5.56
C LEU A 119 6.38 -7.21 -5.14
N VAL A 120 6.12 -7.36 -3.84
CA VAL A 120 4.74 -7.44 -3.33
C VAL A 120 3.92 -6.22 -3.72
N SER A 121 4.51 -5.03 -3.73
CA SER A 121 3.83 -3.81 -4.17
C SER A 121 3.60 -3.81 -5.67
N LEU A 122 4.61 -4.10 -6.48
CA LEU A 122 4.52 -4.07 -7.94
C LEU A 122 3.47 -5.04 -8.51
N PHE A 123 3.33 -6.21 -7.89
CA PHE A 123 2.33 -7.21 -8.29
C PHE A 123 0.99 -7.08 -7.56
N ASN A 124 0.83 -6.07 -6.70
CA ASN A 124 -0.42 -5.83 -6.01
C ASN A 124 -1.36 -4.97 -6.87
N PRO A 125 -2.51 -5.47 -7.31
CA PRO A 125 -3.43 -4.69 -8.13
C PRO A 125 -4.08 -3.52 -7.37
N LYS A 126 -4.13 -3.57 -6.04
CA LYS A 126 -4.81 -2.57 -5.20
C LYS A 126 -4.21 -1.16 -5.37
N PRO A 127 -2.89 -0.93 -5.22
CA PRO A 127 -2.32 0.40 -5.43
C PRO A 127 -2.37 0.84 -6.89
N ILE A 128 -2.25 -0.07 -7.86
CA ILE A 128 -2.36 0.26 -9.28
C ILE A 128 -3.72 0.91 -9.55
N VAL A 129 -4.80 0.25 -9.12
CA VAL A 129 -6.15 0.77 -9.29
C VAL A 129 -6.36 2.05 -8.49
N PHE A 130 -5.81 2.14 -7.27
CA PHE A 130 -5.87 3.36 -6.46
C PHE A 130 -5.27 4.56 -7.21
N PHE A 131 -4.07 4.43 -7.74
CA PHE A 131 -3.41 5.51 -8.45
C PHE A 131 -4.14 5.87 -9.75
N MET A 132 -4.58 4.89 -10.53
CA MET A 132 -5.30 5.15 -11.77
C MET A 132 -6.68 5.78 -11.56
N ALA A 133 -7.41 5.36 -10.52
CA ALA A 133 -8.77 5.81 -10.27
C ALA A 133 -8.85 7.10 -9.46
N LEU A 134 -7.97 7.28 -8.48
CA LEU A 134 -8.08 8.35 -7.50
C LEU A 134 -7.14 9.53 -7.77
N PHE A 135 -5.93 9.32 -8.30
CA PHE A 135 -5.02 10.43 -8.59
C PHE A 135 -5.63 11.52 -9.46
N PRO A 136 -6.32 11.19 -10.58
CA PRO A 136 -6.93 12.22 -11.43
C PRO A 136 -7.96 13.09 -10.71
N GLN A 137 -8.51 12.62 -9.59
CA GLN A 137 -9.51 13.36 -8.82
C GLN A 137 -8.90 14.48 -7.97
N PHE A 138 -7.59 14.37 -7.66
CA PHE A 138 -6.86 15.31 -6.81
C PHE A 138 -5.89 16.20 -7.60
N ILE A 139 -5.88 16.08 -8.93
CA ILE A 139 -5.06 16.89 -9.83
C ILE A 139 -5.94 17.95 -10.49
N HIS A 140 -5.55 19.20 -10.34
CA HIS A 140 -6.18 20.35 -10.98
C HIS A 140 -5.61 20.53 -12.39
N PRO A 141 -6.45 20.45 -13.44
CA PRO A 141 -5.96 20.56 -14.83
C PRO A 141 -5.29 21.90 -15.18
N GLN A 142 -5.65 22.98 -14.47
CA GLN A 142 -5.10 24.31 -14.71
C GLN A 142 -3.74 24.57 -14.02
N GLN A 143 -3.27 23.62 -13.22
CA GLN A 143 -1.98 23.75 -12.51
C GLN A 143 -0.96 22.75 -13.04
N PRO A 144 0.35 23.04 -12.91
CA PRO A 144 1.39 22.11 -13.33
C PRO A 144 1.22 20.71 -12.73
N PHE A 145 1.24 19.68 -13.58
CA PHE A 145 0.99 18.29 -13.19
C PHE A 145 2.05 17.73 -12.22
N ILE A 146 3.34 17.94 -12.56
CA ILE A 146 4.47 17.31 -11.84
C ILE A 146 4.51 17.68 -10.35
N PRO A 147 4.39 18.96 -9.93
CA PRO A 147 4.39 19.29 -8.50
C PRO A 147 3.23 18.65 -7.74
N GLN A 148 2.01 18.67 -8.29
CA GLN A 148 0.85 18.07 -7.66
C GLN A 148 1.03 16.56 -7.51
N PHE A 149 1.43 15.91 -8.60
CA PHE A 149 1.73 14.49 -8.61
C PHE A 149 2.79 14.10 -7.57
N SER A 150 3.89 14.86 -7.49
CA SER A 150 4.97 14.60 -6.55
C SER A 150 4.49 14.69 -5.10
N VAL A 151 3.71 15.71 -4.77
CA VAL A 151 3.13 15.88 -3.42
C VAL A 151 2.24 14.69 -3.06
N LEU A 152 1.34 14.27 -3.95
CA LEU A 152 0.44 13.14 -3.69
C LEU A 152 1.22 11.83 -3.54
N SER A 153 2.21 11.58 -4.41
CA SER A 153 3.02 10.36 -4.38
C SER A 153 3.88 10.26 -3.13
N ILE A 154 4.57 11.33 -2.78
CA ILE A 154 5.40 11.39 -1.56
C ILE A 154 4.53 11.21 -0.32
N THR A 155 3.40 11.91 -0.25
CA THR A 155 2.43 11.76 0.85
C THR A 155 1.98 10.30 0.97
N PHE A 156 1.66 9.63 -0.14
CA PHE A 156 1.27 8.21 -0.12
C PHE A 156 2.39 7.32 0.42
N CYS A 157 3.63 7.49 -0.04
CA CYS A 157 4.78 6.71 0.43
C CYS A 157 5.04 6.91 1.93
N ILE A 158 4.93 8.15 2.42
CA ILE A 158 5.04 8.45 3.86
C ILE A 158 3.94 7.74 4.65
N LEU A 159 2.69 7.83 4.19
CA LEU A 159 1.56 7.14 4.84
C LEU A 159 1.75 5.62 4.86
N VAL A 160 2.30 5.03 3.81
CA VAL A 160 2.64 3.60 3.78
C VAL A 160 3.63 3.27 4.89
N VAL A 161 4.73 4.02 5.00
CA VAL A 161 5.74 3.78 6.06
C VAL A 161 5.11 3.91 7.44
N VAL A 162 4.33 4.97 7.68
CA VAL A 162 3.68 5.23 8.98
C VAL A 162 2.71 4.11 9.33
N ILE A 163 1.76 3.82 8.44
CA ILE A 163 0.68 2.84 8.72
C ILE A 163 1.25 1.42 8.86
N HIS A 164 2.18 1.02 7.99
CA HIS A 164 2.82 -0.29 8.10
C HIS A 164 3.67 -0.41 9.37
N SER A 165 4.34 0.67 9.80
CA SER A 165 5.06 0.70 11.07
C SER A 165 4.12 0.55 12.27
N LEU A 166 2.93 1.17 12.24
CA LEU A 166 1.90 0.99 13.26
C LEU A 166 1.41 -0.46 13.31
N TYR A 167 1.19 -1.10 12.17
CA TYR A 167 0.88 -2.54 12.13
C TYR A 167 1.99 -3.40 12.73
N GLY A 168 3.24 -3.09 12.41
CA GLY A 168 4.40 -3.77 12.98
C GLY A 168 4.50 -3.58 14.49
N LEU A 169 4.32 -2.36 14.99
CA LEU A 169 4.30 -2.07 16.43
C LEU A 169 3.20 -2.85 17.16
N PHE A 170 1.99 -2.87 16.59
CA PHE A 170 0.88 -3.62 17.16
C PHE A 170 1.19 -5.12 17.20
N ALA A 171 1.66 -5.70 16.10
CA ALA A 171 2.03 -7.12 16.03
C ALA A 171 3.14 -7.48 17.04
N HIS A 172 4.15 -6.64 17.16
CA HIS A 172 5.23 -6.84 18.13
C HIS A 172 4.71 -6.81 19.58
N SER A 173 3.83 -5.86 19.89
CA SER A 173 3.24 -5.73 21.23
C SER A 173 2.37 -6.92 21.61
N VAL A 174 1.64 -7.48 20.65
CA VAL A 174 0.81 -8.69 20.87
C VAL A 174 1.72 -9.89 21.11
N LYS A 175 2.78 -10.08 20.30
CA LYS A 175 3.71 -11.19 20.46
C LYS A 175 4.37 -11.18 21.84
N THR A 176 4.90 -10.04 22.26
CA THR A 176 5.57 -9.93 23.58
C THR A 176 4.66 -10.19 24.76
N LYS A 177 3.35 -9.90 24.64
CA LYS A 177 2.35 -10.23 25.69
C LYS A 177 2.03 -11.72 25.76
N ILE A 178 2.04 -12.41 24.61
CA ILE A 178 1.80 -13.85 24.54
C ILE A 178 3.00 -14.59 25.11
N ASP A 179 4.21 -14.25 24.69
CA ASP A 179 5.47 -14.88 25.14
C ASP A 179 5.71 -14.70 26.65
N ARG A 180 5.13 -13.66 27.28
CA ARG A 180 5.21 -13.45 28.75
C ARG A 180 4.23 -14.31 29.56
N LYS A 181 3.22 -14.87 28.92
CA LYS A 181 2.16 -15.65 29.59
C LYS A 181 2.36 -17.16 29.42
N SER A 182 3.24 -17.60 28.52
CA SER A 182 3.71 -18.96 28.36
C SER A 182 4.94 -19.22 29.23
#